data_5d0ce5fc0e276cc0c278eb4317a885f7
#
_entry.id   5d0ce5fc0e276cc0c278eb4317a885f7
#
_cell.length_a   1.000
_cell.length_b   1.000
_cell.length_c   1.000
_cell.angle_alpha   90.00
_cell.angle_beta   90.00
_cell.angle_gamma   90.00
#
_symmetry.space_group_name_H-M   'P 1'
#
loop_
_entity.id
_entity.type
_entity.pdbx_description
1 polymer ?
#
loop_
_entity_poly.entity_id
_entity_poly.type
_entity_poly.pdbx_seq_one_letter_code
_entity_poly.pdbx_strand_id
1 'polypeptide(L)'
;MTGRMKFELLRQDQETRARRGRVQTPHGRIETPAFMPVGTQGAVKTLSPQELEDLGAQIFLANTYHLYLRPGHEIISQLGGLHAFASWPHPILTDSGGYQVFSMAQIRRIAEEGIHFQSHLDGSSHFLSPERAMEIQEALGADIIMTLDECTPYPATHDYAKASMEMTGRWAARCQEAHRSNAQALFGIAQGGTFLDLRKQSIEGLLELDLEGYALGGLSVGESKGQMYEVVSACAGLLPRERPRYLMGVGTPEDLLECVGFGMDLFDCVMPTRHARNGSLFTRSGRMSIKNTKYVKDPRPIDEECACYACQHFSRAYLRHLFLADEILALRLNTLHNLHFYLTLMRGAREAIEGGSFLSFKGRTLSQLRSREEGDSAERSG
;
A
#
# COMPACT_ATOMS: atom_id res chain seq x y z
N MET A 1 -22.94 14.38 9.19
CA MET A 1 -22.43 15.21 8.07
C MET A 1 -21.71 14.28 7.10
N THR A 2 -22.45 13.74 6.13
CA THR A 2 -21.92 12.87 5.07
C THR A 2 -21.32 13.78 3.98
N GLY A 3 -20.08 14.20 4.13
CA GLY A 3 -19.40 15.01 3.15
C GLY A 3 -18.42 14.17 2.33
N ARG A 4 -18.30 14.46 1.03
CA ARG A 4 -17.23 13.97 0.15
C ARG A 4 -15.87 14.09 0.86
N MET A 5 -14.96 13.18 0.55
CA MET A 5 -13.57 13.24 1.02
C MET A 5 -12.97 14.64 0.78
N LYS A 6 -12.19 15.12 1.74
CA LYS A 6 -11.43 16.38 1.62
C LYS A 6 -9.97 16.13 1.92
N PHE A 7 -9.10 16.72 1.11
CA PHE A 7 -7.66 16.77 1.39
C PHE A 7 -7.26 18.19 1.78
N GLU A 8 -6.47 18.29 2.84
CA GLU A 8 -5.89 19.53 3.32
C GLU A 8 -4.38 19.37 3.37
N LEU A 9 -3.64 20.18 2.60
CA LEU A 9 -2.20 20.28 2.71
C LEU A 9 -1.85 21.22 3.85
N LEU A 10 -1.31 20.67 4.95
CA LEU A 10 -0.98 21.43 6.17
C LEU A 10 0.39 22.07 6.08
N ARG A 11 1.38 21.34 5.53
CA ARG A 11 2.76 21.83 5.39
C ARG A 11 3.47 21.11 4.24
N GLN A 12 4.38 21.81 3.60
CA GLN A 12 5.36 21.24 2.69
C GLN A 12 6.76 21.55 3.22
N ASP A 13 7.63 20.55 3.18
CA ASP A 13 9.03 20.70 3.58
C ASP A 13 9.75 21.69 2.63
N GLN A 14 10.71 22.45 3.17
CA GLN A 14 11.39 23.48 2.39
C GLN A 14 12.56 22.96 1.56
N GLU A 15 13.19 21.86 2.01
CA GLU A 15 14.37 21.28 1.37
C GLU A 15 14.02 20.13 0.41
N THR A 16 12.80 19.59 0.53
CA THR A 16 12.30 18.49 -0.28
C THR A 16 10.89 18.77 -0.79
N ARG A 17 10.28 17.82 -1.49
CA ARG A 17 8.85 17.91 -1.85
C ARG A 17 7.94 17.18 -0.87
N ALA A 18 8.47 16.72 0.27
CA ALA A 18 7.69 16.03 1.29
C ALA A 18 6.52 16.88 1.78
N ARG A 19 5.37 16.26 1.95
CA ARG A 19 4.10 16.91 2.25
C ARG A 19 3.51 16.35 3.54
N ARG A 20 3.06 17.24 4.41
CA ARG A 20 2.22 16.93 5.56
C ARG A 20 0.79 17.33 5.25
N GLY A 21 -0.11 16.38 5.16
CA GLY A 21 -1.50 16.63 4.83
C GLY A 21 -2.47 15.86 5.73
N ARG A 22 -3.76 16.04 5.45
CA ARG A 22 -4.86 15.37 6.11
C ARG A 22 -5.93 15.01 5.09
N VAL A 23 -6.32 13.75 5.06
CA VAL A 23 -7.49 13.28 4.32
C VAL A 23 -8.62 13.10 5.32
N GLN A 24 -9.75 13.77 5.09
CA GLN A 24 -10.97 13.57 5.87
C GLN A 24 -11.92 12.68 5.06
N THR A 25 -12.37 11.57 5.65
CA THR A 25 -13.35 10.65 5.07
C THR A 25 -14.58 10.55 5.97
N PRO A 26 -15.67 9.91 5.54
CA PRO A 26 -16.82 9.63 6.39
C PRO A 26 -16.49 8.84 7.66
N HIS A 27 -15.52 7.92 7.62
CA HIS A 27 -15.13 7.07 8.75
C HIS A 27 -13.89 7.57 9.51
N GLY A 28 -13.43 8.80 9.25
CA GLY A 28 -12.35 9.38 10.04
C GLY A 28 -11.29 10.12 9.25
N ARG A 29 -10.16 10.37 9.91
CA ARG A 29 -9.05 11.15 9.38
C ARG A 29 -7.85 10.27 9.10
N ILE A 30 -7.15 10.59 8.03
CA ILE A 30 -5.86 9.99 7.69
C ILE A 30 -4.84 11.12 7.68
N GLU A 31 -3.90 11.06 8.59
CA GLU A 31 -2.77 12.00 8.66
C GLU A 31 -1.66 11.52 7.71
N THR A 32 -1.33 12.31 6.70
CA THR A 32 -0.34 11.93 5.67
C THR A 32 1.02 12.58 5.90
N PRO A 33 2.12 11.92 5.46
CA PRO A 33 2.18 10.64 4.76
C PRO A 33 1.72 9.47 5.64
N ALA A 34 1.05 8.49 5.02
CA ALA A 34 0.49 7.34 5.72
C ALA A 34 0.81 6.02 5.00
N PHE A 35 1.03 4.97 5.80
CA PHE A 35 1.12 3.59 5.32
C PHE A 35 -0.19 2.86 5.62
N MET A 36 -0.72 2.15 4.62
CA MET A 36 -1.93 1.36 4.70
C MET A 36 -1.57 -0.13 4.80
N PRO A 37 -1.77 -0.77 5.96
CA PRO A 37 -1.65 -2.22 6.05
C PRO A 37 -2.57 -2.92 5.05
N VAL A 38 -2.10 -4.01 4.42
CA VAL A 38 -2.90 -4.74 3.43
C VAL A 38 -3.74 -5.81 4.11
N GLY A 39 -5.06 -5.62 4.06
CA GLY A 39 -6.09 -6.53 4.54
C GLY A 39 -6.78 -7.26 3.38
N THR A 40 -6.07 -8.15 2.69
CA THR A 40 -6.45 -8.79 1.42
C THR A 40 -7.90 -9.28 1.35
N GLN A 41 -8.43 -9.85 2.43
CA GLN A 41 -9.80 -10.38 2.53
C GLN A 41 -10.59 -9.68 3.65
N GLY A 42 -10.45 -8.37 3.76
CA GLY A 42 -11.05 -7.58 4.85
C GLY A 42 -10.34 -7.78 6.20
N ALA A 43 -9.19 -8.43 6.22
CA ALA A 43 -8.40 -8.68 7.43
C ALA A 43 -6.90 -8.57 7.14
N VAL A 44 -6.18 -7.80 7.93
CA VAL A 44 -4.71 -7.80 7.95
C VAL A 44 -4.25 -9.11 8.59
N LYS A 45 -3.51 -9.91 7.81
CA LYS A 45 -3.17 -11.29 8.22
C LYS A 45 -2.54 -11.33 9.62
N THR A 46 -3.11 -12.17 10.47
CA THR A 46 -2.70 -12.46 11.85
C THR A 46 -3.07 -11.42 12.90
N LEU A 47 -3.65 -10.29 12.53
CA LEU A 47 -4.05 -9.24 13.48
C LEU A 47 -5.57 -9.01 13.47
N SER A 48 -6.10 -8.73 14.65
CA SER A 48 -7.47 -8.25 14.83
C SER A 48 -7.56 -6.74 14.51
N PRO A 49 -8.77 -6.22 14.25
CA PRO A 49 -9.00 -4.79 14.13
C PRO A 49 -8.51 -4.00 15.34
N GLN A 50 -8.76 -4.49 16.56
CA GLN A 50 -8.30 -3.85 17.80
C GLN A 50 -6.78 -3.69 17.84
N GLU A 51 -6.03 -4.71 17.44
CA GLU A 51 -4.56 -4.62 17.40
C GLU A 51 -4.06 -3.62 16.36
N LEU A 52 -4.78 -3.45 15.25
CA LEU A 52 -4.47 -2.41 14.27
C LEU A 52 -4.73 -1.01 14.82
N GLU A 53 -5.81 -0.82 15.60
CA GLU A 53 -6.08 0.43 16.32
C GLU A 53 -5.00 0.72 17.35
N ASP A 54 -4.61 -0.26 18.16
CA ASP A 54 -3.57 -0.15 19.18
C ASP A 54 -2.21 0.21 18.56
N LEU A 55 -1.94 -0.24 17.33
CA LEU A 55 -0.77 0.14 16.55
C LEU A 55 -0.85 1.55 15.96
N GLY A 56 -2.03 2.18 15.97
CA GLY A 56 -2.28 3.48 15.37
C GLY A 56 -2.45 3.46 13.86
N ALA A 57 -2.88 2.32 13.29
CA ALA A 57 -3.30 2.28 11.89
C ALA A 57 -4.56 3.13 11.71
N GLN A 58 -4.53 4.03 10.73
CA GLN A 58 -5.63 4.97 10.48
C GLN A 58 -6.53 4.51 9.34
N ILE A 59 -6.04 3.62 8.51
CA ILE A 59 -6.66 3.09 7.31
C ILE A 59 -6.02 1.74 6.99
N PHE A 60 -6.75 0.82 6.39
CA PHE A 60 -6.17 -0.34 5.72
C PHE A 60 -6.68 -0.47 4.29
N LEU A 61 -5.94 -1.21 3.46
CA LEU A 61 -6.33 -1.53 2.09
C LEU A 61 -6.96 -2.93 2.04
N ALA A 62 -8.11 -3.06 1.39
CA ALA A 62 -8.75 -4.34 1.07
C ALA A 62 -8.72 -4.61 -0.44
N ASN A 63 -8.59 -5.89 -0.83
CA ASN A 63 -8.49 -6.22 -2.25
C ASN A 63 -9.86 -6.62 -2.83
N THR A 64 -10.35 -5.83 -3.76
CA THR A 64 -11.63 -6.01 -4.45
C THR A 64 -11.77 -7.40 -5.07
N TYR A 65 -10.75 -7.87 -5.81
CA TYR A 65 -10.76 -9.19 -6.44
C TYR A 65 -11.07 -10.34 -5.45
N HIS A 66 -10.41 -10.33 -4.30
CA HIS A 66 -10.59 -11.39 -3.31
C HIS A 66 -11.96 -11.35 -2.65
N LEU A 67 -12.43 -10.16 -2.31
CA LEU A 67 -13.73 -9.96 -1.68
C LEU A 67 -14.89 -10.21 -2.65
N TYR A 68 -14.72 -9.90 -3.93
CA TYR A 68 -15.63 -10.24 -5.00
C TYR A 68 -15.80 -11.75 -5.13
N LEU A 69 -14.71 -12.51 -5.16
CA LEU A 69 -14.77 -13.96 -5.31
C LEU A 69 -15.25 -14.65 -4.04
N ARG A 70 -14.92 -14.13 -2.86
CA ARG A 70 -15.32 -14.72 -1.58
C ARG A 70 -15.25 -13.71 -0.43
N PRO A 71 -16.33 -13.47 0.32
CA PRO A 71 -17.64 -14.17 0.23
C PRO A 71 -18.55 -13.65 -0.89
N GLY A 72 -18.18 -12.60 -1.61
CA GLY A 72 -18.97 -11.88 -2.57
C GLY A 72 -19.38 -10.50 -2.04
N HIS A 73 -19.33 -9.50 -2.91
CA HIS A 73 -19.62 -8.10 -2.54
C HIS A 73 -21.09 -7.91 -2.11
N GLU A 74 -22.02 -8.70 -2.67
CA GLU A 74 -23.43 -8.68 -2.30
C GLU A 74 -23.66 -9.10 -0.84
N ILE A 75 -22.96 -10.16 -0.38
CA ILE A 75 -23.03 -10.63 1.01
C ILE A 75 -22.49 -9.55 1.94
N ILE A 76 -21.36 -8.96 1.60
CA ILE A 76 -20.75 -7.89 2.40
C ILE A 76 -21.67 -6.67 2.46
N SER A 77 -22.28 -6.29 1.35
CA SER A 77 -23.25 -5.19 1.30
C SER A 77 -24.46 -5.44 2.20
N GLN A 78 -25.04 -6.65 2.14
CA GLN A 78 -26.17 -7.05 2.99
C GLN A 78 -25.84 -7.02 4.49
N LEU A 79 -24.58 -7.21 4.85
CA LEU A 79 -24.07 -7.15 6.23
C LEU A 79 -23.59 -5.75 6.65
N GLY A 80 -23.92 -4.71 5.88
CA GLY A 80 -23.62 -3.31 6.21
C GLY A 80 -22.30 -2.78 5.68
N GLY A 81 -21.71 -3.43 4.68
CA GLY A 81 -20.43 -3.05 4.05
C GLY A 81 -19.20 -3.55 4.83
N LEU A 82 -18.01 -3.25 4.30
CA LEU A 82 -16.75 -3.74 4.87
C LEU A 82 -16.51 -3.27 6.30
N HIS A 83 -16.88 -2.06 6.65
CA HIS A 83 -16.71 -1.52 8.00
C HIS A 83 -17.42 -2.36 9.06
N ALA A 84 -18.70 -2.66 8.83
CA ALA A 84 -19.46 -3.52 9.72
C ALA A 84 -18.99 -4.99 9.66
N PHE A 85 -18.74 -5.51 8.45
CA PHE A 85 -18.31 -6.87 8.22
C PHE A 85 -16.97 -7.21 8.89
N ALA A 86 -16.00 -6.28 8.83
CA ALA A 86 -14.68 -6.43 9.43
C ALA A 86 -14.58 -5.87 10.86
N SER A 87 -15.64 -5.28 11.42
CA SER A 87 -15.61 -4.54 12.70
C SER A 87 -14.48 -3.48 12.74
N TRP A 88 -14.33 -2.73 11.65
CA TRP A 88 -13.32 -1.68 11.50
C TRP A 88 -13.99 -0.31 11.30
N PRO A 89 -13.98 0.58 12.32
CA PRO A 89 -14.72 1.85 12.25
C PRO A 89 -13.98 2.98 11.54
N HIS A 90 -12.74 2.74 11.09
CA HIS A 90 -11.87 3.73 10.46
C HIS A 90 -11.87 3.61 8.93
N PRO A 91 -11.23 4.54 8.19
CA PRO A 91 -11.16 4.50 6.74
C PRO A 91 -10.70 3.17 6.14
N ILE A 92 -11.28 2.82 5.00
CA ILE A 92 -10.89 1.69 4.15
C ILE A 92 -10.68 2.20 2.74
N LEU A 93 -9.60 1.73 2.09
CA LEU A 93 -9.38 1.84 0.65
C LEU A 93 -9.56 0.46 0.02
N THR A 94 -10.32 0.37 -1.08
CA THR A 94 -10.33 -0.83 -1.94
C THR A 94 -9.54 -0.55 -3.21
N ASP A 95 -8.71 -1.53 -3.64
CA ASP A 95 -8.07 -1.46 -4.96
C ASP A 95 -9.05 -1.77 -6.09
N SER A 96 -8.63 -1.61 -7.35
CA SER A 96 -9.46 -1.87 -8.52
C SER A 96 -9.75 -3.36 -8.76
N GLY A 97 -8.92 -4.26 -8.22
CA GLY A 97 -8.89 -5.69 -8.53
C GLY A 97 -8.07 -6.04 -9.78
N GLY A 98 -7.69 -5.06 -10.60
CA GLY A 98 -6.95 -5.28 -11.85
C GLY A 98 -5.62 -6.01 -11.67
N TYR A 99 -4.80 -5.55 -10.70
CA TYR A 99 -3.51 -6.19 -10.41
C TYR A 99 -3.64 -7.65 -9.98
N GLN A 100 -4.64 -8.01 -9.16
CA GLN A 100 -4.83 -9.38 -8.70
C GLN A 100 -5.29 -10.30 -9.83
N VAL A 101 -6.14 -9.82 -10.73
CA VAL A 101 -6.46 -10.55 -11.96
C VAL A 101 -5.20 -10.73 -12.81
N PHE A 102 -4.36 -9.71 -12.90
CA PHE A 102 -3.07 -9.81 -13.60
C PHE A 102 -2.14 -10.86 -12.98
N SER A 103 -1.99 -10.88 -11.67
CA SER A 103 -0.98 -11.69 -10.98
C SER A 103 -1.44 -13.11 -10.61
N MET A 104 -2.75 -13.35 -10.43
CA MET A 104 -3.29 -14.59 -9.85
C MET A 104 -4.17 -15.40 -10.81
N ALA A 105 -4.81 -14.79 -11.81
CA ALA A 105 -5.62 -15.51 -12.74
C ALA A 105 -4.75 -16.31 -13.72
N GLN A 106 -4.96 -17.63 -13.77
CA GLN A 106 -4.21 -18.52 -14.67
C GLN A 106 -4.54 -18.27 -16.15
N ILE A 107 -5.80 -17.96 -16.43
CA ILE A 107 -6.31 -17.61 -17.77
C ILE A 107 -6.99 -16.27 -17.67
N ARG A 108 -6.53 -15.32 -18.47
CA ARG A 108 -7.12 -14.00 -18.60
C ARG A 108 -7.05 -13.49 -20.03
N ARG A 109 -8.04 -12.74 -20.42
CA ARG A 109 -8.07 -11.99 -21.68
C ARG A 109 -8.47 -10.55 -21.37
N ILE A 110 -7.60 -9.62 -21.71
CA ILE A 110 -7.83 -8.18 -21.57
C ILE A 110 -8.34 -7.66 -22.91
N ALA A 111 -9.39 -6.87 -22.90
CA ALA A 111 -10.00 -6.24 -24.06
C ALA A 111 -10.52 -4.85 -23.65
N GLU A 112 -10.94 -4.04 -24.61
CA GLU A 112 -11.46 -2.69 -24.36
C GLU A 112 -12.67 -2.69 -23.40
N GLU A 113 -13.50 -3.73 -23.47
CA GLU A 113 -14.69 -3.87 -22.66
C GLU A 113 -14.39 -4.19 -21.20
N GLY A 114 -13.23 -4.81 -20.91
CA GLY A 114 -12.83 -5.25 -19.57
C GLY A 114 -11.96 -6.50 -19.61
N ILE A 115 -11.91 -7.21 -18.51
CA ILE A 115 -11.03 -8.35 -18.26
C ILE A 115 -11.86 -9.61 -18.04
N HIS A 116 -11.74 -10.61 -18.95
CA HIS A 116 -12.23 -11.97 -18.72
C HIS A 116 -11.16 -12.78 -18.00
N PHE A 117 -11.54 -13.46 -16.92
CA PHE A 117 -10.61 -14.27 -16.15
C PHE A 117 -11.28 -15.49 -15.52
N GLN A 118 -10.47 -16.47 -15.15
CA GLN A 118 -10.90 -17.61 -14.33
C GLN A 118 -10.49 -17.44 -12.88
N SER A 119 -11.41 -17.69 -11.98
CA SER A 119 -11.20 -17.69 -10.53
C SER A 119 -10.12 -18.70 -10.15
N HIS A 120 -9.16 -18.28 -9.35
CA HIS A 120 -8.14 -19.16 -8.78
C HIS A 120 -8.68 -20.09 -7.68
N LEU A 121 -9.92 -19.87 -7.22
CA LEU A 121 -10.55 -20.66 -6.16
C LEU A 121 -11.21 -21.93 -6.72
N ASP A 122 -11.96 -21.80 -7.82
CA ASP A 122 -12.83 -22.85 -8.35
C ASP A 122 -12.82 -22.93 -9.88
N GLY A 123 -12.06 -22.09 -10.59
CA GLY A 123 -11.98 -22.05 -12.05
C GLY A 123 -13.21 -21.43 -12.73
N SER A 124 -14.16 -20.89 -12.01
CA SER A 124 -15.34 -20.20 -12.58
C SER A 124 -14.92 -19.01 -13.44
N SER A 125 -15.66 -18.75 -14.53
CA SER A 125 -15.42 -17.65 -15.46
C SER A 125 -16.06 -16.37 -14.96
N HIS A 126 -15.31 -15.28 -14.97
CA HIS A 126 -15.75 -13.96 -14.53
C HIS A 126 -15.39 -12.90 -15.58
N PHE A 127 -16.15 -11.81 -15.57
CA PHE A 127 -15.88 -10.62 -16.36
C PHE A 127 -15.87 -9.39 -15.47
N LEU A 128 -14.78 -8.64 -15.49
CA LEU A 128 -14.58 -7.40 -14.75
C LEU A 128 -14.45 -6.25 -15.75
N SER A 129 -15.52 -5.49 -15.91
CA SER A 129 -15.50 -4.23 -16.65
C SER A 129 -15.26 -3.04 -15.69
N PRO A 130 -14.94 -1.84 -16.19
CA PRO A 130 -14.91 -0.62 -15.37
C PRO A 130 -16.18 -0.41 -14.54
N GLU A 131 -17.34 -0.58 -15.13
CA GLU A 131 -18.65 -0.43 -14.48
C GLU A 131 -18.81 -1.48 -13.37
N ARG A 132 -18.44 -2.74 -13.65
CA ARG A 132 -18.52 -3.82 -12.66
C ARG A 132 -17.56 -3.60 -11.51
N ALA A 133 -16.36 -3.06 -11.77
CA ALA A 133 -15.42 -2.71 -10.72
C ALA A 133 -15.98 -1.62 -9.79
N MET A 134 -16.68 -0.63 -10.33
CA MET A 134 -17.37 0.39 -9.52
C MET A 134 -18.50 -0.22 -8.69
N GLU A 135 -19.39 -1.00 -9.31
CA GLU A 135 -20.49 -1.69 -8.62
C GLU A 135 -19.98 -2.51 -7.42
N ILE A 136 -18.90 -3.29 -7.61
CA ILE A 136 -18.33 -4.11 -6.55
C ILE A 136 -17.78 -3.23 -5.42
N GLN A 137 -16.98 -2.22 -5.72
CA GLN A 137 -16.36 -1.36 -4.71
C GLN A 137 -17.40 -0.50 -3.98
N GLU A 138 -18.43 -0.05 -4.67
CA GLU A 138 -19.56 0.66 -4.04
C GLU A 138 -20.32 -0.25 -3.07
N ALA A 139 -20.58 -1.49 -3.47
CA ALA A 139 -21.23 -2.49 -2.60
C ALA A 139 -20.36 -2.87 -1.38
N LEU A 140 -19.04 -2.88 -1.53
CA LEU A 140 -18.10 -3.09 -0.42
C LEU A 140 -18.14 -1.93 0.58
N GLY A 141 -18.42 -0.70 0.15
CA GLY A 141 -18.62 0.46 1.02
C GLY A 141 -17.33 1.06 1.58
N ALA A 142 -16.19 0.96 0.88
CA ALA A 142 -14.94 1.60 1.26
C ALA A 142 -15.02 3.12 1.12
N ASP A 143 -14.18 3.88 1.85
CA ASP A 143 -14.12 5.36 1.75
C ASP A 143 -13.43 5.83 0.49
N ILE A 144 -12.41 5.09 0.04
CA ILE A 144 -11.64 5.38 -1.16
C ILE A 144 -11.71 4.15 -2.07
N ILE A 145 -12.08 4.38 -3.32
CA ILE A 145 -12.16 3.36 -4.36
C ILE A 145 -11.27 3.76 -5.54
N MET A 146 -10.85 2.77 -6.34
CA MET A 146 -9.90 2.99 -7.42
C MET A 146 -10.52 2.72 -8.78
N THR A 147 -10.15 3.50 -9.81
CA THR A 147 -10.49 3.17 -11.18
C THR A 147 -9.87 1.83 -11.60
N LEU A 148 -10.54 1.08 -12.48
CA LEU A 148 -9.94 -0.12 -13.06
C LEU A 148 -8.77 0.25 -13.95
N ASP A 149 -7.67 -0.48 -13.83
CA ASP A 149 -6.43 -0.28 -14.58
C ASP A 149 -5.85 -1.58 -15.10
N GLU A 150 -5.02 -1.48 -16.13
CA GLU A 150 -4.13 -2.57 -16.53
C GLU A 150 -2.73 -2.31 -15.98
N CYS A 151 -2.28 -3.18 -15.08
CA CYS A 151 -0.89 -3.15 -14.62
C CYS A 151 0.02 -3.69 -15.73
N THR A 152 0.76 -2.80 -16.38
CA THR A 152 1.70 -3.16 -17.45
C THR A 152 2.80 -4.07 -16.89
N PRO A 153 3.10 -5.23 -17.54
CA PRO A 153 4.21 -6.09 -17.11
C PRO A 153 5.56 -5.40 -17.28
N TYR A 154 6.56 -5.86 -16.55
CA TYR A 154 7.94 -5.40 -16.73
C TYR A 154 8.86 -6.59 -17.09
N PRO A 155 9.72 -6.47 -18.10
CA PRO A 155 9.82 -5.35 -19.05
C PRO A 155 8.67 -5.34 -20.07
N ALA A 156 8.33 -4.15 -20.57
CA ALA A 156 7.38 -3.96 -21.66
C ALA A 156 7.99 -3.07 -22.76
N THR A 157 7.51 -3.23 -23.99
CA THR A 157 7.84 -2.28 -25.06
C THR A 157 7.08 -0.97 -24.86
N HIS A 158 7.61 0.13 -25.41
CA HIS A 158 6.94 1.43 -25.37
C HIS A 158 5.52 1.38 -25.99
N ASP A 159 5.38 0.71 -27.14
CA ASP A 159 4.09 0.60 -27.84
C ASP A 159 3.05 -0.17 -27.02
N TYR A 160 3.46 -1.29 -26.36
CA TYR A 160 2.57 -2.01 -25.46
C TYR A 160 2.16 -1.15 -24.25
N ALA A 161 3.14 -0.52 -23.61
CA ALA A 161 2.88 0.35 -22.46
C ALA A 161 1.96 1.53 -22.84
N LYS A 162 2.11 2.08 -24.05
CA LYS A 162 1.25 3.13 -24.59
C LYS A 162 -0.18 2.64 -24.78
N ALA A 163 -0.39 1.52 -25.47
CA ALA A 163 -1.72 0.96 -25.70
C ALA A 163 -2.44 0.61 -24.38
N SER A 164 -1.73 0.02 -23.42
CA SER A 164 -2.22 -0.29 -22.08
C SER A 164 -2.60 0.97 -21.31
N MET A 165 -1.76 1.99 -21.34
CA MET A 165 -2.01 3.28 -20.69
C MET A 165 -3.23 4.00 -21.27
N GLU A 166 -3.36 4.06 -22.59
CA GLU A 166 -4.50 4.67 -23.27
C GLU A 166 -5.81 3.94 -22.94
N MET A 167 -5.81 2.60 -22.91
CA MET A 167 -6.95 1.80 -22.48
C MET A 167 -7.32 2.07 -21.03
N THR A 168 -6.32 2.10 -20.13
CA THR A 168 -6.52 2.46 -18.71
C THR A 168 -7.16 3.84 -18.56
N GLY A 169 -6.75 4.82 -19.37
CA GLY A 169 -7.36 6.15 -19.37
C GLY A 169 -8.86 6.12 -19.77
N ARG A 170 -9.21 5.36 -20.82
CA ARG A 170 -10.62 5.18 -21.22
C ARG A 170 -11.43 4.44 -20.14
N TRP A 171 -10.84 3.45 -19.49
CA TRP A 171 -11.46 2.76 -18.35
C TRP A 171 -11.69 3.68 -17.15
N ALA A 172 -10.75 4.60 -16.87
CA ALA A 172 -10.92 5.58 -15.81
C ALA A 172 -12.13 6.49 -16.06
N ALA A 173 -12.33 6.97 -17.29
CA ALA A 173 -13.50 7.75 -17.66
C ALA A 173 -14.81 6.95 -17.49
N ARG A 174 -14.84 5.69 -17.93
CA ARG A 174 -16.00 4.80 -17.73
C ARG A 174 -16.26 4.52 -16.24
N CYS A 175 -15.22 4.35 -15.43
CA CYS A 175 -15.36 4.24 -13.98
C CYS A 175 -16.03 5.48 -13.38
N GLN A 176 -15.57 6.67 -13.78
CA GLN A 176 -16.15 7.93 -13.31
C GLN A 176 -17.60 8.07 -13.72
N GLU A 177 -17.95 7.74 -14.96
CA GLU A 177 -19.33 7.74 -15.44
C GLU A 177 -20.23 6.74 -14.70
N ALA A 178 -19.69 5.59 -14.30
CA ALA A 178 -20.41 4.56 -13.57
C ALA A 178 -20.53 4.84 -12.07
N HIS A 179 -19.60 5.62 -11.50
CA HIS A 179 -19.59 5.93 -10.07
C HIS A 179 -20.80 6.75 -9.64
N ARG A 180 -21.56 6.24 -8.66
CA ARG A 180 -22.82 6.84 -8.16
C ARG A 180 -22.76 7.30 -6.72
N SER A 181 -21.83 6.76 -5.94
CA SER A 181 -21.71 7.06 -4.51
C SER A 181 -21.15 8.45 -4.25
N ASN A 182 -21.87 9.27 -3.50
CA ASN A 182 -21.37 10.56 -3.02
C ASN A 182 -20.56 10.44 -1.72
N ALA A 183 -20.53 9.26 -1.11
CA ALA A 183 -19.80 9.01 0.14
C ALA A 183 -18.39 8.45 -0.07
N GLN A 184 -18.12 7.94 -1.27
CA GLN A 184 -16.85 7.32 -1.63
C GLN A 184 -16.06 8.22 -2.57
N ALA A 185 -14.75 8.31 -2.35
CA ALA A 185 -13.85 9.07 -3.21
C ALA A 185 -13.25 8.17 -4.28
N LEU A 186 -13.29 8.58 -5.53
CA LEU A 186 -12.71 7.85 -6.66
C LEU A 186 -11.30 8.36 -6.97
N PHE A 187 -10.30 7.47 -6.92
CA PHE A 187 -8.94 7.78 -7.29
C PHE A 187 -8.59 7.20 -8.67
N GLY A 188 -7.97 8.03 -9.51
CA GLY A 188 -7.41 7.60 -10.79
C GLY A 188 -6.04 6.97 -10.65
N ILE A 189 -5.72 6.01 -11.52
CA ILE A 189 -4.43 5.32 -11.54
C ILE A 189 -3.67 5.67 -12.82
N ALA A 190 -2.55 6.40 -12.67
CA ALA A 190 -1.65 6.68 -13.77
C ALA A 190 -0.77 5.47 -14.07
N GLN A 191 -0.76 5.03 -15.34
CA GLN A 191 0.05 3.95 -15.88
C GLN A 191 1.07 4.49 -16.90
N GLY A 192 1.83 3.64 -17.58
CA GLY A 192 2.84 4.02 -18.59
C GLY A 192 4.20 3.36 -18.38
N GLY A 193 4.28 2.33 -17.53
CA GLY A 193 5.52 1.60 -17.23
C GLY A 193 6.60 2.53 -16.68
N THR A 194 7.82 2.41 -17.19
CA THR A 194 8.95 3.28 -16.84
C THR A 194 9.18 4.42 -17.85
N PHE A 195 8.23 4.65 -18.77
CA PHE A 195 8.35 5.66 -19.82
C PHE A 195 7.76 7.00 -19.36
N LEU A 196 8.62 8.01 -19.17
CA LEU A 196 8.24 9.31 -18.61
C LEU A 196 7.25 10.09 -19.48
N ASP A 197 7.35 9.98 -20.79
CA ASP A 197 6.43 10.58 -21.75
C ASP A 197 5.01 10.00 -21.62
N LEU A 198 4.90 8.68 -21.48
CA LEU A 198 3.62 7.98 -21.26
C LEU A 198 3.04 8.30 -19.89
N ARG A 199 3.88 8.34 -18.84
CA ARG A 199 3.45 8.75 -17.50
C ARG A 199 2.85 10.15 -17.49
N LYS A 200 3.49 11.09 -18.21
CA LYS A 200 2.98 12.44 -18.34
C LYS A 200 1.62 12.46 -19.04
N GLN A 201 1.50 11.77 -20.19
CA GLN A 201 0.23 11.67 -20.93
C GLN A 201 -0.88 11.04 -20.07
N SER A 202 -0.56 9.98 -19.34
CA SER A 202 -1.51 9.33 -18.44
C SER A 202 -2.03 10.28 -17.35
N ILE A 203 -1.13 11.03 -16.73
CA ILE A 203 -1.50 12.01 -15.70
C ILE A 203 -2.34 13.13 -16.30
N GLU A 204 -1.93 13.70 -17.42
CA GLU A 204 -2.68 14.77 -18.10
C GLU A 204 -4.11 14.33 -18.42
N GLY A 205 -4.32 13.13 -18.97
CA GLY A 205 -5.65 12.61 -19.24
C GLY A 205 -6.49 12.35 -17.97
N LEU A 206 -5.86 11.90 -16.89
CA LEU A 206 -6.57 11.71 -15.61
C LEU A 206 -6.96 13.05 -14.95
N LEU A 207 -6.18 14.11 -15.15
CA LEU A 207 -6.50 15.44 -14.61
C LEU A 207 -7.74 16.05 -15.26
N GLU A 208 -8.05 15.71 -16.51
CA GLU A 208 -9.28 16.14 -17.19
C GLU A 208 -10.54 15.56 -16.52
N LEU A 209 -10.42 14.44 -15.80
CA LEU A 209 -11.53 13.82 -15.07
C LEU A 209 -11.80 14.44 -13.69
N ASP A 210 -10.95 15.31 -13.19
CA ASP A 210 -11.05 15.99 -11.87
C ASP A 210 -11.45 15.06 -10.72
N LEU A 211 -10.70 13.96 -10.56
CA LEU A 211 -10.93 12.94 -9.53
C LEU A 211 -10.50 13.43 -8.14
N GLU A 212 -11.02 12.79 -7.08
CA GLU A 212 -10.72 13.16 -5.70
C GLU A 212 -9.28 12.86 -5.27
N GLY A 213 -8.56 11.98 -5.99
CA GLY A 213 -7.15 11.67 -5.74
C GLY A 213 -6.51 10.94 -6.91
N TYR A 214 -5.19 10.82 -6.87
CA TYR A 214 -4.41 10.25 -7.96
C TYR A 214 -3.37 9.27 -7.44
N ALA A 215 -3.28 8.11 -8.10
CA ALA A 215 -2.32 7.07 -7.78
C ALA A 215 -1.32 6.85 -8.92
N LEU A 216 -0.12 6.41 -8.57
CA LEU A 216 0.86 5.87 -9.49
C LEU A 216 0.86 4.35 -9.36
N GLY A 217 0.39 3.66 -10.40
CA GLY A 217 0.37 2.20 -10.49
C GLY A 217 1.48 1.65 -11.40
N GLY A 218 1.60 0.31 -11.47
CA GLY A 218 2.53 -0.38 -12.37
C GLY A 218 4.02 -0.10 -12.08
N LEU A 219 4.36 0.13 -10.82
CA LEU A 219 5.73 0.25 -10.31
C LEU A 219 6.00 -0.83 -9.26
N SER A 220 7.27 -1.09 -8.95
CA SER A 220 7.70 -2.21 -8.09
C SER A 220 7.27 -3.59 -8.64
N VAL A 221 7.30 -3.73 -9.96
CA VAL A 221 6.93 -4.96 -10.70
C VAL A 221 8.12 -5.64 -11.36
N GLY A 222 9.36 -5.18 -11.07
CA GLY A 222 10.60 -5.78 -11.57
C GLY A 222 11.67 -4.79 -12.04
N GLU A 223 11.33 -3.52 -12.18
CA GLU A 223 12.28 -2.45 -12.51
C GLU A 223 13.27 -2.20 -11.35
N SER A 224 14.39 -1.56 -11.67
CA SER A 224 15.36 -1.15 -10.65
C SER A 224 14.78 -0.04 -9.75
N LYS A 225 15.25 0.02 -8.50
CA LYS A 225 14.87 1.12 -7.57
C LYS A 225 15.16 2.50 -8.15
N GLY A 226 16.27 2.65 -8.87
CA GLY A 226 16.64 3.91 -9.52
C GLY A 226 15.60 4.36 -10.55
N GLN A 227 15.14 3.44 -11.40
CA GLN A 227 14.08 3.71 -12.39
C GLN A 227 12.75 4.05 -11.70
N MET A 228 12.37 3.29 -10.67
CA MET A 228 11.17 3.60 -9.89
C MET A 228 11.25 5.01 -9.29
N TYR A 229 12.36 5.39 -8.66
CA TYR A 229 12.53 6.72 -8.06
C TYR A 229 12.50 7.84 -9.10
N GLU A 230 13.12 7.64 -10.27
CA GLU A 230 13.07 8.58 -11.39
C GLU A 230 11.62 8.83 -11.83
N VAL A 231 10.86 7.76 -12.05
CA VAL A 231 9.45 7.86 -12.44
C VAL A 231 8.62 8.56 -11.37
N VAL A 232 8.72 8.13 -10.11
CA VAL A 232 7.94 8.72 -9.01
C VAL A 232 8.27 10.21 -8.84
N SER A 233 9.56 10.56 -8.88
CA SER A 233 10.02 11.95 -8.76
C SER A 233 9.50 12.83 -9.88
N ALA A 234 9.49 12.34 -11.12
CA ALA A 234 8.96 13.07 -12.27
C ALA A 234 7.44 13.23 -12.17
N CYS A 235 6.71 12.14 -11.89
CA CYS A 235 5.25 12.11 -11.83
C CYS A 235 4.68 12.94 -10.67
N ALA A 236 5.30 12.88 -9.49
CA ALA A 236 4.82 13.61 -8.32
C ALA A 236 4.74 15.12 -8.53
N GLY A 237 5.61 15.69 -9.39
CA GLY A 237 5.59 17.10 -9.76
C GLY A 237 4.42 17.51 -10.67
N LEU A 238 3.80 16.53 -11.37
CA LEU A 238 2.69 16.76 -12.28
C LEU A 238 1.32 16.64 -11.59
N LEU A 239 1.27 15.95 -10.43
CA LEU A 239 0.04 15.74 -9.69
C LEU A 239 -0.41 16.98 -8.92
N PRO A 240 -1.73 17.25 -8.82
CA PRO A 240 -2.25 18.44 -8.15
C PRO A 240 -1.80 18.55 -6.71
N ARG A 241 -1.62 19.80 -6.25
CA ARG A 241 -1.22 20.09 -4.88
C ARG A 241 -2.37 19.82 -3.89
N GLU A 242 -3.57 20.06 -4.32
CA GLU A 242 -4.81 20.01 -3.52
C GLU A 242 -5.45 18.63 -3.48
N ARG A 243 -4.79 17.63 -4.07
CA ARG A 243 -5.26 16.24 -4.10
C ARG A 243 -4.26 15.31 -3.42
N PRO A 244 -4.72 14.26 -2.74
CA PRO A 244 -3.83 13.23 -2.20
C PRO A 244 -3.18 12.42 -3.33
N ARG A 245 -1.93 11.99 -3.09
CA ARG A 245 -1.08 11.25 -4.02
C ARG A 245 -0.74 9.89 -3.46
N TYR A 246 -1.13 8.85 -4.14
CA TYR A 246 -0.95 7.49 -3.69
C TYR A 246 0.06 6.74 -4.56
N LEU A 247 1.10 6.14 -3.95
CA LEU A 247 2.04 5.24 -4.62
C LEU A 247 1.70 3.80 -4.26
N MET A 248 1.21 3.04 -5.25
CA MET A 248 0.66 1.71 -5.05
C MET A 248 1.75 0.64 -4.93
N GLY A 249 1.61 -0.27 -3.97
CA GLY A 249 2.44 -1.47 -3.83
C GLY A 249 3.88 -1.25 -3.36
N VAL A 250 4.24 -0.04 -2.99
CA VAL A 250 5.60 0.36 -2.55
C VAL A 250 5.63 0.63 -1.05
N GLY A 251 6.55 0.17 -0.26
CA GLY A 251 7.71 -0.64 -0.54
C GLY A 251 8.52 -0.90 0.73
N THR A 252 9.85 -0.94 0.61
CA THR A 252 10.74 -1.01 1.77
C THR A 252 10.71 0.27 2.59
N PRO A 253 11.20 0.27 3.85
CA PRO A 253 11.33 1.51 4.64
C PRO A 253 12.10 2.62 3.92
N GLU A 254 13.14 2.26 3.16
CA GLU A 254 13.92 3.18 2.35
C GLU A 254 13.08 3.78 1.22
N ASP A 255 12.32 2.94 0.50
CA ASP A 255 11.47 3.38 -0.60
C ASP A 255 10.40 4.35 -0.10
N LEU A 256 9.80 4.08 1.07
CA LEU A 256 8.83 4.98 1.70
C LEU A 256 9.43 6.36 1.96
N LEU A 257 10.62 6.44 2.58
CA LEU A 257 11.26 7.72 2.90
C LEU A 257 11.68 8.49 1.64
N GLU A 258 12.19 7.80 0.61
CA GLU A 258 12.52 8.45 -0.66
C GLU A 258 11.28 9.01 -1.34
N CYS A 259 10.21 8.21 -1.44
CA CYS A 259 8.98 8.62 -2.13
C CYS A 259 8.17 9.67 -1.35
N VAL A 260 8.21 9.65 -0.01
CA VAL A 260 7.72 10.79 0.80
C VAL A 260 8.49 12.05 0.43
N GLY A 261 9.81 11.98 0.29
CA GLY A 261 10.65 13.09 -0.15
C GLY A 261 10.30 13.64 -1.54
N PHE A 262 9.77 12.80 -2.42
CA PHE A 262 9.26 13.21 -3.74
C PHE A 262 7.84 13.81 -3.68
N GLY A 263 7.14 13.72 -2.56
CA GLY A 263 5.82 14.32 -2.35
C GLY A 263 4.65 13.37 -2.50
N MET A 264 4.85 12.05 -2.26
CA MET A 264 3.77 11.07 -2.16
C MET A 264 3.19 11.05 -0.74
N ASP A 265 1.88 10.80 -0.63
CA ASP A 265 1.11 10.93 0.61
C ASP A 265 0.66 9.58 1.19
N LEU A 266 0.26 8.62 0.34
CA LEU A 266 -0.30 7.33 0.72
C LEU A 266 0.53 6.19 0.13
N PHE A 267 0.67 5.11 0.89
CA PHE A 267 1.45 3.94 0.51
C PHE A 267 0.79 2.68 1.03
N ASP A 268 0.88 1.59 0.29
CA ASP A 268 0.57 0.25 0.74
C ASP A 268 1.67 -0.71 0.32
N CYS A 269 1.86 -1.77 1.07
CA CYS A 269 2.68 -2.89 0.65
C CYS A 269 2.40 -4.12 1.52
N VAL A 270 2.47 -5.30 0.92
CA VAL A 270 2.37 -6.58 1.66
C VAL A 270 3.64 -6.93 2.45
N MET A 271 4.75 -6.21 2.21
CA MET A 271 6.06 -6.55 2.77
C MET A 271 6.07 -6.70 4.30
N PRO A 272 5.57 -5.75 5.12
CA PRO A 272 5.65 -5.89 6.57
C PRO A 272 4.99 -7.18 7.06
N THR A 273 3.82 -7.50 6.57
CA THR A 273 3.07 -8.70 6.98
C THR A 273 3.61 -9.98 6.34
N ARG A 274 4.02 -9.95 5.06
CA ARG A 274 4.61 -11.09 4.35
C ARG A 274 5.97 -11.47 4.94
N HIS A 275 6.85 -10.49 5.15
CA HIS A 275 8.16 -10.69 5.74
C HIS A 275 8.07 -11.24 7.17
N ALA A 276 7.16 -10.71 8.00
CA ALA A 276 6.90 -11.20 9.35
C ALA A 276 6.57 -12.71 9.36
N ARG A 277 5.66 -13.14 8.48
CA ARG A 277 5.26 -14.54 8.36
C ARG A 277 6.38 -15.43 7.80
N ASN A 278 7.37 -14.85 7.14
CA ASN A 278 8.58 -15.54 6.68
C ASN A 278 9.75 -15.43 7.67
N GLY A 279 9.52 -14.88 8.87
CA GLY A 279 10.54 -14.72 9.91
C GLY A 279 11.55 -13.61 9.65
N SER A 280 11.26 -12.69 8.75
CA SER A 280 12.06 -11.50 8.45
C SER A 280 11.47 -10.28 9.12
N LEU A 281 12.24 -9.59 9.96
CA LEU A 281 11.79 -8.50 10.83
C LEU A 281 12.56 -7.23 10.51
N PHE A 282 11.85 -6.09 10.51
CA PHE A 282 12.43 -4.77 10.32
C PHE A 282 12.84 -4.19 11.67
N THR A 283 14.05 -3.66 11.75
CA THR A 283 14.57 -2.98 12.94
C THR A 283 15.17 -1.64 12.53
N ARG A 284 15.45 -0.75 13.48
CA ARG A 284 16.13 0.54 13.20
C ARG A 284 17.50 0.35 12.56
N SER A 285 18.18 -0.75 12.86
CA SER A 285 19.48 -1.06 12.30
C SER A 285 19.43 -1.93 11.03
N GLY A 286 18.26 -2.04 10.39
CA GLY A 286 18.05 -2.85 9.19
C GLY A 286 17.27 -4.14 9.44
N ARG A 287 17.25 -5.02 8.46
CA ARG A 287 16.45 -6.24 8.48
C ARG A 287 17.17 -7.40 9.19
N MET A 288 16.42 -8.19 9.97
CA MET A 288 16.93 -9.41 10.61
C MET A 288 16.07 -10.62 10.28
N SER A 289 16.69 -11.82 10.22
CA SER A 289 15.98 -13.08 10.14
C SER A 289 15.95 -13.74 11.52
N ILE A 290 14.75 -13.90 12.10
CA ILE A 290 14.58 -14.53 13.42
C ILE A 290 15.03 -16.01 13.44
N LYS A 291 15.14 -16.64 12.27
CA LYS A 291 15.59 -18.03 12.10
C LYS A 291 17.07 -18.25 12.46
N ASN A 292 17.87 -17.18 12.44
CA ASN A 292 19.32 -17.27 12.62
C ASN A 292 19.68 -17.91 13.97
N THR A 293 20.65 -18.82 13.94
CA THR A 293 21.14 -19.57 15.12
C THR A 293 21.74 -18.69 16.20
N LYS A 294 22.26 -17.52 15.85
CA LYS A 294 22.79 -16.52 16.83
C LYS A 294 21.74 -16.08 17.86
N TYR A 295 20.45 -16.27 17.58
CA TYR A 295 19.35 -15.90 18.50
C TYR A 295 18.85 -17.01 19.43
N VAL A 296 19.43 -18.21 19.39
CA VAL A 296 19.02 -19.35 20.23
C VAL A 296 18.99 -19.02 21.72
N LYS A 297 19.95 -18.22 22.19
CA LYS A 297 20.10 -17.79 23.59
C LYS A 297 20.04 -16.27 23.76
N ASP A 298 19.52 -15.54 22.78
CA ASP A 298 19.49 -14.07 22.82
C ASP A 298 18.27 -13.58 23.64
N PRO A 299 18.47 -13.04 24.87
CA PRO A 299 17.38 -12.59 25.73
C PRO A 299 16.83 -11.22 25.30
N ARG A 300 17.48 -10.51 24.36
CA ARG A 300 17.09 -9.17 23.93
C ARG A 300 15.81 -9.21 23.09
N PRO A 301 15.04 -8.12 23.03
CA PRO A 301 13.90 -7.97 22.14
C PRO A 301 14.35 -7.89 20.67
N ILE A 302 13.40 -7.91 19.74
CA ILE A 302 13.67 -7.73 18.30
C ILE A 302 14.47 -6.44 18.07
N ASP A 303 14.00 -5.34 18.66
CA ASP A 303 14.63 -4.03 18.62
C ASP A 303 14.52 -3.40 20.01
N GLU A 304 15.67 -3.03 20.62
CA GLU A 304 15.75 -2.56 22.01
C GLU A 304 15.08 -1.20 22.23
N GLU A 305 14.95 -0.40 21.17
CA GLU A 305 14.29 0.91 21.23
C GLU A 305 12.83 0.86 20.76
N CYS A 306 12.31 -0.33 20.43
CA CYS A 306 10.95 -0.48 19.95
C CYS A 306 9.95 -0.67 21.09
N ALA A 307 8.91 0.16 21.10
CA ALA A 307 7.87 0.12 22.13
C ALA A 307 6.69 -0.82 21.81
N CYS A 308 6.77 -1.66 20.76
CA CYS A 308 5.68 -2.57 20.44
C CYS A 308 5.54 -3.69 21.48
N TYR A 309 4.34 -4.26 21.58
CA TYR A 309 4.05 -5.35 22.49
C TYR A 309 5.04 -6.53 22.38
N ALA A 310 5.43 -6.91 21.15
CA ALA A 310 6.37 -8.00 20.95
C ALA A 310 7.75 -7.71 21.55
N CYS A 311 8.28 -6.48 21.38
CA CYS A 311 9.58 -6.08 21.91
C CYS A 311 9.57 -5.87 23.42
N GLN A 312 8.46 -5.43 24.01
CA GLN A 312 8.36 -5.22 25.45
C GLN A 312 8.25 -6.50 26.27
N HIS A 313 7.75 -7.59 25.66
CA HIS A 313 7.41 -8.80 26.42
C HIS A 313 8.19 -10.05 26.01
N PHE A 314 8.81 -10.10 24.81
CA PHE A 314 9.38 -11.32 24.28
C PHE A 314 10.81 -11.16 23.79
N SER A 315 11.64 -12.16 24.09
CA SER A 315 13.01 -12.23 23.61
C SER A 315 13.11 -12.79 22.19
N ARG A 316 14.20 -12.48 21.50
CA ARG A 316 14.56 -13.10 20.20
C ARG A 316 14.62 -14.63 20.32
N ALA A 317 15.14 -15.16 21.43
CA ALA A 317 15.20 -16.59 21.67
C ALA A 317 13.80 -17.24 21.68
N TYR A 318 12.84 -16.63 22.37
CA TYR A 318 11.46 -17.12 22.43
C TYR A 318 10.76 -16.99 21.08
N LEU A 319 10.85 -15.86 20.42
CA LEU A 319 10.24 -15.64 19.10
C LEU A 319 10.82 -16.61 18.05
N ARG A 320 12.15 -16.86 18.11
CA ARG A 320 12.79 -17.87 17.27
C ARG A 320 12.25 -19.26 17.54
N HIS A 321 12.12 -19.64 18.81
CA HIS A 321 11.54 -20.92 19.22
C HIS A 321 10.15 -21.10 18.64
N LEU A 322 9.25 -20.15 18.89
CA LEU A 322 7.88 -20.17 18.37
C LEU A 322 7.84 -20.27 16.83
N PHE A 323 8.71 -19.51 16.15
CA PHE A 323 8.74 -19.51 14.69
C PHE A 323 9.18 -20.86 14.12
N LEU A 324 10.18 -21.52 14.72
CA LEU A 324 10.67 -22.83 14.28
C LEU A 324 9.76 -23.99 14.71
N ALA A 325 8.93 -23.77 15.72
CA ALA A 325 7.90 -24.70 16.15
C ALA A 325 6.58 -24.54 15.38
N ASP A 326 6.56 -23.68 14.35
CA ASP A 326 5.37 -23.34 13.54
C ASP A 326 4.17 -22.84 14.37
N GLU A 327 4.44 -22.24 15.54
CA GLU A 327 3.40 -21.64 16.38
C GLU A 327 2.81 -20.38 15.74
N ILE A 328 1.49 -20.33 15.61
CA ILE A 328 0.76 -19.19 15.01
C ILE A 328 1.07 -17.88 15.75
N LEU A 329 1.34 -17.94 17.06
CA LEU A 329 1.70 -16.78 17.86
C LEU A 329 2.96 -16.08 17.33
N ALA A 330 3.94 -16.82 16.78
CA ALA A 330 5.12 -16.22 16.16
C ALA A 330 4.74 -15.30 15.01
N LEU A 331 3.82 -15.76 14.14
CA LEU A 331 3.38 -14.98 12.97
C LEU A 331 2.66 -13.71 13.40
N ARG A 332 1.85 -13.78 14.45
CA ARG A 332 1.13 -12.63 15.03
C ARG A 332 2.11 -11.61 15.63
N LEU A 333 3.00 -12.04 16.52
CA LEU A 333 3.96 -11.13 17.19
C LEU A 333 4.92 -10.47 16.19
N ASN A 334 5.39 -11.23 15.21
CA ASN A 334 6.25 -10.72 14.15
C ASN A 334 5.52 -9.68 13.27
N THR A 335 4.25 -9.95 12.93
CA THR A 335 3.44 -9.02 12.12
C THR A 335 3.15 -7.74 12.88
N LEU A 336 2.80 -7.84 14.16
CA LEU A 336 2.58 -6.71 15.04
C LEU A 336 3.83 -5.83 15.12
N HIS A 337 5.02 -6.44 15.30
CA HIS A 337 6.29 -5.70 15.33
C HIS A 337 6.57 -4.98 14.00
N ASN A 338 6.46 -5.67 12.87
CA ASN A 338 6.76 -5.09 11.56
C ASN A 338 5.81 -3.95 11.20
N LEU A 339 4.50 -4.09 11.51
CA LEU A 339 3.55 -3.01 11.28
C LEU A 339 3.79 -1.82 12.23
N HIS A 340 4.09 -2.07 13.50
CA HIS A 340 4.50 -1.01 14.42
C HIS A 340 5.69 -0.23 13.89
N PHE A 341 6.68 -0.92 13.31
CA PHE A 341 7.85 -0.29 12.70
C PHE A 341 7.45 0.64 11.55
N TYR A 342 6.63 0.15 10.60
CA TYR A 342 6.19 0.95 9.46
C TYR A 342 5.34 2.16 9.86
N LEU A 343 4.38 1.97 10.76
CA LEU A 343 3.51 3.04 11.24
C LEU A 343 4.29 4.09 12.04
N THR A 344 5.28 3.66 12.83
CA THR A 344 6.17 4.57 13.57
C THR A 344 7.10 5.35 12.63
N LEU A 345 7.61 4.70 11.57
CA LEU A 345 8.41 5.38 10.53
C LEU A 345 7.62 6.51 9.88
N MET A 346 6.35 6.25 9.50
CA MET A 346 5.49 7.27 8.89
C MET A 346 5.11 8.38 9.87
N ARG A 347 4.90 8.07 11.15
CA ARG A 347 4.70 9.08 12.20
C ARG A 347 5.92 9.98 12.33
N GLY A 348 7.12 9.41 12.42
CA GLY A 348 8.36 10.18 12.46
C GLY A 348 8.57 11.07 11.23
N ALA A 349 8.19 10.57 10.04
CA ALA A 349 8.21 11.37 8.82
C ALA A 349 7.28 12.59 8.91
N ARG A 350 6.04 12.41 9.40
CA ARG A 350 5.09 13.52 9.61
C ARG A 350 5.63 14.56 10.58
N GLU A 351 6.13 14.12 11.73
CA GLU A 351 6.71 14.99 12.76
C GLU A 351 7.92 15.77 12.21
N ALA A 352 8.77 15.11 11.43
CA ALA A 352 9.93 15.74 10.81
C ALA A 352 9.54 16.76 9.73
N ILE A 353 8.49 16.51 8.93
CA ILE A 353 7.96 17.50 7.97
C ILE A 353 7.39 18.70 8.73
N GLU A 354 6.62 18.48 9.79
CA GLU A 354 6.06 19.54 10.64
C GLU A 354 7.17 20.38 11.30
N GLY A 355 8.24 19.74 11.75
CA GLY A 355 9.41 20.39 12.33
C GLY A 355 10.36 21.04 11.32
N GLY A 356 10.18 20.84 9.99
CA GLY A 356 11.10 21.34 8.95
C GLY A 356 12.47 20.66 8.99
N SER A 357 12.51 19.37 9.34
CA SER A 357 13.74 18.58 9.50
C SER A 357 13.70 17.25 8.75
N PHE A 358 12.83 17.14 7.74
CA PHE A 358 12.58 15.87 7.05
C PHE A 358 13.84 15.32 6.36
N LEU A 359 14.64 16.18 5.70
CA LEU A 359 15.86 15.73 5.03
C LEU A 359 16.85 15.11 6.04
N SER A 360 17.05 15.75 7.20
CA SER A 360 17.88 15.23 8.28
C SER A 360 17.33 13.93 8.89
N PHE A 361 16.02 13.85 9.10
CA PHE A 361 15.35 12.63 9.57
C PHE A 361 15.56 11.48 8.60
N LYS A 362 15.28 11.71 7.31
CA LYS A 362 15.52 10.73 6.23
C LYS A 362 16.96 10.24 6.22
N GLY A 363 17.93 11.16 6.22
CA GLY A 363 19.35 10.82 6.19
C GLY A 363 19.79 9.94 7.36
N ARG A 364 19.42 10.31 8.59
CA ARG A 364 19.72 9.51 9.79
C ARG A 364 19.10 8.12 9.73
N THR A 365 17.81 8.05 9.37
CA THR A 365 17.09 6.77 9.31
C THR A 365 17.67 5.85 8.25
N LEU A 366 17.97 6.35 7.04
CA LEU A 366 18.60 5.56 5.98
C LEU A 366 19.99 5.06 6.38
N SER A 367 20.81 5.88 7.07
CA SER A 367 22.12 5.46 7.59
C SER A 367 21.97 4.33 8.62
N GLN A 368 21.01 4.44 9.53
CA GLN A 368 20.75 3.40 10.55
C GLN A 368 20.28 2.08 9.90
N LEU A 369 19.39 2.13 8.91
CA LEU A 369 18.90 0.94 8.21
C LEU A 369 20.00 0.16 7.49
N ARG A 370 21.03 0.83 6.97
CA ARG A 370 22.18 0.22 6.27
C ARG A 370 23.21 -0.40 7.21
N SER A 371 23.27 0.03 8.46
CA SER A 371 24.35 -0.36 9.40
C SER A 371 24.45 -1.87 9.64
N ARG A 372 23.35 -2.62 9.51
CA ARG A 372 23.31 -4.07 9.71
C ARG A 372 23.60 -4.88 8.44
N GLU A 373 23.27 -4.36 7.27
CA GLU A 373 23.55 -5.05 6.00
C GLU A 373 25.09 -5.14 5.78
N GLU A 374 25.84 -4.13 6.20
CA GLU A 374 27.31 -4.13 6.18
C GLU A 374 27.88 -5.11 7.22
N GLY A 375 27.30 -5.23 8.42
CA GLY A 375 27.74 -6.16 9.46
C GLY A 375 27.52 -7.64 9.10
N ASP A 376 26.35 -7.99 8.55
CA ASP A 376 26.05 -9.37 8.13
C ASP A 376 26.80 -9.80 6.85
N SER A 377 27.24 -8.85 6.00
CA SER A 377 28.11 -9.13 4.84
C SER A 377 29.57 -9.36 5.25
N ALA A 378 30.07 -8.65 6.26
CA ALA A 378 31.40 -8.87 6.81
C ALA A 378 31.54 -10.22 7.54
N GLU A 379 30.49 -10.69 8.23
CA GLU A 379 30.47 -12.03 8.88
C GLU A 379 30.37 -13.20 7.88
N ARG A 380 29.99 -12.98 6.62
CA ARG A 380 29.95 -14.04 5.58
C ARG A 380 31.23 -14.16 4.77
N SER A 381 32.13 -13.17 4.87
CA SER A 381 33.41 -13.13 4.16
C SER A 381 34.62 -13.47 5.05
N GLY A 382 34.43 -13.84 6.28
CA GLY A 382 35.42 -14.37 7.22
C GLY A 382 35.09 -15.82 7.59
#